data_9e4c82afd7ae23b0ede5dbb86e8350e3
#
_entry.id   9e4c82afd7ae23b0ede5dbb86e8350e3
#
_cell.length_a   1.000
_cell.length_b   1.000
_cell.length_c   1.000
_cell.angle_alpha   90.00
_cell.angle_beta   90.00
_cell.angle_gamma   90.00
#
_symmetry.space_group_name_H-M   'P 1'
#
loop_
_entity.id
_entity.type
_entity.pdbx_description
1 polymer ?
#
loop_
_entity_poly.entity_id
_entity_poly.type
_entity_poly.pdbx_seq_one_letter_code
_entity_poly.pdbx_strand_id
1 'polypeptide(L)'
;MFRFLLRRLALTLPTFLALMFITFVMIRLVPGDPIEVRRGERGISPERLEQLRHEMGLDQPVWKQFLDYVWAILHGDFGTSIISKTPILHEFAALFPATLELTICAMIFAVALGIPAGVVAASRRGGVYDQSLMGLALTGYSMPIFWWGLILILIMSNTLHLTPVSGRVDLIKFYYEPVTGFMLIDSLLSGQKGAFWDAVHHLILPTIVLGTVPLAVIARMTRSSMLEVLEEDYVRTARAKGLSSYRIVGVHALRNALIPVVTVIGLQIGGLLAGAVLTETIFSWPGVGKWLVESIGRRDYPALQGGILLISAMVIFVNLIVDLLYGLINPRIRHAK
;
A
#
# COMPACT_ATOMS: atom_id res chain seq x y z
N MET A 1 23.35 0.57 15.90
CA MET A 1 22.59 1.29 14.83
C MET A 1 23.30 1.25 13.49
N PHE A 2 24.53 1.77 13.34
CA PHE A 2 25.24 1.83 12.07
C PHE A 2 25.45 0.46 11.41
N ARG A 3 25.91 -0.56 12.14
CA ARG A 3 26.05 -1.94 11.61
C ARG A 3 24.72 -2.57 11.22
N PHE A 4 23.64 -2.30 11.95
CA PHE A 4 22.29 -2.77 11.62
C PHE A 4 21.81 -2.12 10.30
N LEU A 5 22.01 -0.80 10.15
CA LEU A 5 21.67 -0.08 8.93
C LEU A 5 22.48 -0.61 7.73
N LEU A 6 23.80 -0.75 7.87
CA LEU A 6 24.66 -1.30 6.81
C LEU A 6 24.24 -2.70 6.38
N ARG A 7 23.92 -3.59 7.33
CA ARG A 7 23.45 -4.94 7.03
C ARG A 7 22.12 -4.92 6.26
N ARG A 8 21.18 -4.04 6.66
CA ARG A 8 19.89 -3.88 5.98
C ARG A 8 20.09 -3.35 4.56
N LEU A 9 20.89 -2.32 4.38
CA LEU A 9 21.23 -1.78 3.05
C LEU A 9 21.93 -2.83 2.19
N ALA A 10 22.86 -3.61 2.76
CA ALA A 10 23.56 -4.68 2.04
C ALA A 10 22.61 -5.80 1.56
N LEU A 11 21.52 -6.08 2.29
CA LEU A 11 20.49 -7.02 1.88
C LEU A 11 19.47 -6.40 0.88
N THR A 12 19.25 -5.10 0.97
CA THR A 12 18.33 -4.37 0.07
C THR A 12 18.87 -4.33 -1.35
N LEU A 13 20.18 -4.15 -1.52
CA LEU A 13 20.81 -4.06 -2.84
C LEU A 13 20.62 -5.32 -3.71
N PRO A 14 20.93 -6.55 -3.22
CA PRO A 14 20.66 -7.78 -3.97
C PRO A 14 19.17 -7.96 -4.29
N THR A 15 18.28 -7.59 -3.35
CA THR A 15 16.83 -7.68 -3.56
C THR A 15 16.39 -6.77 -4.70
N PHE A 16 16.90 -5.55 -4.73
CA PHE A 16 16.57 -4.59 -5.78
C PHE A 16 17.13 -5.03 -7.14
N LEU A 17 18.35 -5.54 -7.19
CA LEU A 17 18.94 -6.11 -8.41
C LEU A 17 18.15 -7.33 -8.91
N ALA A 18 17.72 -8.21 -8.01
CA ALA A 18 16.87 -9.34 -8.37
C ALA A 18 15.52 -8.88 -8.96
N LEU A 19 14.90 -7.86 -8.38
CA LEU A 19 13.67 -7.25 -8.90
C LEU A 19 13.89 -6.64 -10.29
N MET A 20 14.99 -5.92 -10.50
CA MET A 20 15.36 -5.38 -11.82
C MET A 20 15.50 -6.51 -12.84
N PHE A 21 16.15 -7.61 -12.47
CA PHE A 21 16.30 -8.77 -13.34
C PHE A 21 14.96 -9.43 -13.66
N ILE A 22 14.12 -9.65 -12.63
CA ILE A 22 12.80 -10.26 -12.79
C ILE A 22 11.92 -9.39 -13.70
N THR A 23 11.83 -8.09 -13.46
CA THR A 23 11.02 -7.18 -14.27
C THR A 23 11.53 -7.11 -15.71
N PHE A 24 12.84 -7.10 -15.92
CA PHE A 24 13.47 -7.13 -17.23
C PHE A 24 13.13 -8.40 -18.01
N VAL A 25 13.18 -9.56 -17.34
CA VAL A 25 12.87 -10.87 -17.97
C VAL A 25 11.38 -11.01 -18.22
N MET A 26 10.53 -10.67 -17.25
CA MET A 26 9.07 -10.80 -17.36
C MET A 26 8.52 -10.07 -18.59
N ILE A 27 8.99 -8.85 -18.85
CA ILE A 27 8.51 -8.09 -20.02
C ILE A 27 8.91 -8.75 -21.33
N ARG A 28 10.07 -9.40 -21.38
CA ARG A 28 10.52 -10.13 -22.57
C ARG A 28 9.83 -11.47 -22.78
N LEU A 29 9.23 -12.03 -21.72
CA LEU A 29 8.42 -13.26 -21.79
C LEU A 29 6.97 -12.97 -22.23
N VAL A 30 6.52 -11.73 -22.18
CA VAL A 30 5.18 -11.37 -22.67
C VAL A 30 5.15 -11.52 -24.17
N PRO A 31 4.26 -12.37 -24.74
CA PRO A 31 4.19 -12.57 -26.17
C PRO A 31 3.71 -11.29 -26.89
N GLY A 32 4.49 -10.85 -27.86
CA GLY A 32 4.27 -9.66 -28.68
C GLY A 32 5.47 -8.73 -28.69
N ASP A 33 5.85 -8.26 -29.86
CA ASP A 33 6.90 -7.26 -30.02
C ASP A 33 6.33 -5.89 -29.56
N PRO A 34 6.92 -5.22 -28.56
CA PRO A 34 6.49 -3.90 -28.11
C PRO A 34 6.47 -2.87 -29.25
N ILE A 35 7.20 -3.12 -30.32
CA ILE A 35 7.24 -2.26 -31.50
C ILE A 35 6.11 -2.61 -32.49
N GLU A 36 5.70 -3.87 -32.58
CA GLU A 36 4.57 -4.29 -33.42
C GLU A 36 3.22 -3.72 -32.97
N VAL A 37 3.05 -3.46 -31.68
CA VAL A 37 1.87 -2.77 -31.15
C VAL A 37 1.76 -1.37 -31.74
N ARG A 38 2.88 -0.67 -31.96
CA ARG A 38 2.92 0.61 -32.69
C ARG A 38 2.56 0.49 -34.17
N ARG A 39 2.85 -0.68 -34.78
CA ARG A 39 2.57 -0.95 -36.21
C ARG A 39 1.06 -1.00 -36.50
N GLY A 40 0.28 -1.61 -35.58
CA GLY A 40 -1.17 -1.73 -35.73
C GLY A 40 -1.92 -0.41 -35.73
N GLU A 41 -1.38 0.62 -35.06
CA GLU A 41 -2.07 1.90 -34.90
C GLU A 41 -1.77 2.93 -36.01
N ARG A 42 -0.62 2.85 -36.73
CA ARG A 42 -0.18 3.93 -37.64
C ARG A 42 0.50 3.51 -38.95
N GLY A 43 0.50 2.25 -39.35
CA GLY A 43 1.10 1.85 -40.64
C GLY A 43 2.59 2.17 -40.75
N ILE A 44 3.39 1.90 -39.73
CA ILE A 44 4.83 2.18 -39.72
C ILE A 44 5.54 1.30 -40.78
N SER A 45 6.38 1.92 -41.63
CA SER A 45 7.16 1.18 -42.62
C SER A 45 8.17 0.21 -41.97
N PRO A 46 8.50 -0.93 -42.64
CA PRO A 46 9.50 -1.88 -42.13
C PRO A 46 10.84 -1.23 -41.75
N GLU A 47 11.29 -0.27 -42.55
CA GLU A 47 12.56 0.43 -42.37
C GLU A 47 12.54 1.30 -41.08
N ARG A 48 11.40 1.97 -40.80
CA ARG A 48 11.25 2.75 -39.58
C ARG A 48 11.16 1.84 -38.36
N LEU A 49 10.65 0.64 -38.51
CA LEU A 49 10.57 -0.37 -37.45
C LEU A 49 11.98 -0.87 -37.06
N GLU A 50 12.87 -1.12 -38.04
CA GLU A 50 14.26 -1.49 -37.79
C GLU A 50 15.04 -0.33 -37.13
N GLN A 51 14.83 0.89 -37.57
CA GLN A 51 15.43 2.07 -36.94
C GLN A 51 15.01 2.19 -35.46
N LEU A 52 13.72 2.01 -35.17
CA LEU A 52 13.22 2.02 -33.79
C LEU A 52 13.82 0.90 -32.93
N ARG A 53 14.02 -0.30 -33.50
CA ARG A 53 14.72 -1.40 -32.81
C ARG A 53 16.15 -1.03 -32.45
N HIS A 54 16.83 -0.39 -33.38
CA HIS A 54 18.21 0.05 -33.17
C HIS A 54 18.28 1.19 -32.18
N GLU A 55 17.42 2.21 -32.30
CA GLU A 55 17.30 3.32 -31.36
C GLU A 55 17.01 2.87 -29.93
N MET A 56 16.21 1.79 -29.76
CA MET A 56 15.88 1.19 -28.46
C MET A 56 16.88 0.12 -28.00
N GLY A 57 17.93 -0.15 -28.77
CA GLY A 57 18.95 -1.15 -28.46
C GLY A 57 18.43 -2.59 -28.40
N LEU A 58 17.28 -2.88 -29.01
CA LEU A 58 16.66 -4.22 -28.98
C LEU A 58 17.35 -5.22 -29.92
N ASP A 59 18.21 -4.74 -30.78
CA ASP A 59 19.10 -5.53 -31.67
C ASP A 59 20.37 -6.02 -30.95
N GLN A 60 20.64 -5.51 -29.74
CA GLN A 60 21.82 -5.86 -28.96
C GLN A 60 21.64 -7.19 -28.20
N PRO A 61 22.73 -7.87 -27.79
CA PRO A 61 22.65 -9.05 -26.93
C PRO A 61 21.90 -8.76 -25.64
N VAL A 62 21.06 -9.70 -25.17
CA VAL A 62 20.17 -9.51 -24.00
C VAL A 62 20.93 -9.09 -22.73
N TRP A 63 22.14 -9.61 -22.53
CA TRP A 63 22.98 -9.22 -21.38
C TRP A 63 23.37 -7.73 -21.43
N LYS A 64 23.64 -7.20 -22.64
CA LYS A 64 23.97 -5.78 -22.80
C LYS A 64 22.76 -4.90 -22.58
N GLN A 65 21.60 -5.28 -23.13
CA GLN A 65 20.32 -4.60 -22.86
C GLN A 65 20.02 -4.53 -21.35
N PHE A 66 20.34 -5.61 -20.59
CA PHE A 66 20.17 -5.62 -19.15
C PHE A 66 21.12 -4.64 -18.45
N LEU A 67 22.40 -4.61 -18.85
CA LEU A 67 23.37 -3.68 -18.28
C LEU A 67 23.01 -2.21 -18.56
N ASP A 68 22.58 -1.90 -19.78
CA ASP A 68 22.14 -0.57 -20.17
C ASP A 68 20.88 -0.17 -19.38
N TYR A 69 19.95 -1.10 -19.18
CA TYR A 69 18.79 -0.88 -18.33
C TYR A 69 19.15 -0.60 -16.86
N VAL A 70 20.05 -1.41 -16.28
CA VAL A 70 20.53 -1.18 -14.89
C VAL A 70 21.22 0.18 -14.80
N TRP A 71 22.03 0.53 -15.79
CA TRP A 71 22.72 1.82 -15.85
C TRP A 71 21.73 3.00 -15.90
N ALA A 72 20.72 2.93 -16.76
CA ALA A 72 19.67 3.95 -16.87
C ALA A 72 18.95 4.15 -15.53
N ILE A 73 18.51 3.06 -14.88
CA ILE A 73 17.83 3.11 -13.58
C ILE A 73 18.71 3.75 -12.50
N LEU A 74 20.01 3.42 -12.46
CA LEU A 74 20.95 4.03 -11.49
C LEU A 74 21.14 5.53 -11.70
N HIS A 75 20.86 6.05 -12.91
CA HIS A 75 20.86 7.47 -13.22
C HIS A 75 19.48 8.12 -13.13
N GLY A 76 18.46 7.39 -12.61
CA GLY A 76 17.11 7.90 -12.43
C GLY A 76 16.24 7.91 -13.70
N ASP A 77 16.72 7.28 -14.77
CA ASP A 77 15.93 7.11 -15.99
C ASP A 77 15.17 5.79 -15.96
N PHE A 78 13.87 5.89 -15.69
CA PHE A 78 12.93 4.76 -15.68
C PHE A 78 12.25 4.56 -17.04
N GLY A 79 12.68 5.31 -18.06
CA GLY A 79 12.11 5.30 -19.39
C GLY A 79 10.93 6.26 -19.56
N THR A 80 10.33 6.19 -20.75
CA THR A 80 9.21 7.04 -21.18
C THR A 80 8.06 6.16 -21.61
N SER A 81 6.84 6.48 -21.17
CA SER A 81 5.62 5.78 -21.58
C SER A 81 5.46 5.81 -23.10
N ILE A 82 5.07 4.68 -23.67
CA ILE A 82 4.82 4.59 -25.12
C ILE A 82 3.52 5.34 -25.47
N ILE A 83 2.58 5.37 -24.57
CA ILE A 83 1.23 5.93 -24.77
C ILE A 83 1.19 7.42 -24.50
N SER A 84 1.54 7.83 -23.28
CA SER A 84 1.45 9.25 -22.85
C SER A 84 2.62 10.10 -23.35
N LYS A 85 3.76 9.48 -23.72
CA LYS A 85 5.01 10.16 -24.10
C LYS A 85 5.64 10.95 -22.95
N THR A 86 5.25 10.69 -21.71
CA THR A 86 5.79 11.34 -20.51
C THR A 86 6.81 10.42 -19.82
N PRO A 87 7.82 10.97 -19.12
CA PRO A 87 8.73 10.19 -18.29
C PRO A 87 7.96 9.42 -17.20
N ILE A 88 8.27 8.15 -17.04
CA ILE A 88 7.58 7.25 -16.09
C ILE A 88 7.69 7.74 -14.66
N LEU A 89 8.84 8.28 -14.29
CA LEU A 89 9.04 8.85 -12.96
C LEU A 89 8.08 10.02 -12.68
N HIS A 90 7.78 10.83 -13.69
CA HIS A 90 6.85 11.94 -13.57
C HIS A 90 5.39 11.47 -13.40
N GLU A 91 4.96 10.48 -14.19
CA GLU A 91 3.62 9.87 -14.02
C GLU A 91 3.48 9.23 -12.64
N PHE A 92 4.48 8.46 -12.24
CA PHE A 92 4.51 7.85 -10.92
C PHE A 92 4.40 8.90 -9.81
N ALA A 93 5.21 9.95 -9.85
CA ALA A 93 5.22 11.01 -8.84
C ALA A 93 3.86 11.74 -8.75
N ALA A 94 3.15 11.91 -9.87
CA ALA A 94 1.83 12.52 -9.89
C ALA A 94 0.73 11.63 -9.29
N LEU A 95 0.85 10.29 -9.43
CA LEU A 95 -0.15 9.32 -8.98
C LEU A 95 0.12 8.77 -7.59
N PHE A 96 1.39 8.74 -7.18
CA PHE A 96 1.82 8.13 -5.90
C PHE A 96 1.17 8.75 -4.66
N PRO A 97 0.97 10.07 -4.56
CA PRO A 97 0.27 10.68 -3.42
C PRO A 97 -1.13 10.12 -3.19
N ALA A 98 -1.86 9.76 -4.27
CA ALA A 98 -3.19 9.16 -4.17
C ALA A 98 -3.16 7.76 -3.52
N THR A 99 -2.21 6.92 -3.92
CA THR A 99 -1.99 5.60 -3.33
C THR A 99 -1.57 5.72 -1.86
N LEU A 100 -0.67 6.66 -1.58
CA LEU A 100 -0.16 6.87 -0.22
C LEU A 100 -1.27 7.39 0.71
N GLU A 101 -2.10 8.34 0.26
CA GLU A 101 -3.25 8.85 1.01
C GLU A 101 -4.21 7.73 1.40
N LEU A 102 -4.61 6.90 0.43
CA LEU A 102 -5.48 5.76 0.68
C LEU A 102 -4.86 4.76 1.66
N THR A 103 -3.58 4.46 1.50
CA THR A 103 -2.84 3.53 2.37
C THR A 103 -2.75 4.05 3.81
N ILE A 104 -2.45 5.34 3.99
CA ILE A 104 -2.40 5.98 5.32
C ILE A 104 -3.77 5.93 5.97
N CYS A 105 -4.83 6.33 5.27
CA CYS A 105 -6.19 6.32 5.81
C CYS A 105 -6.66 4.90 6.16
N ALA A 106 -6.35 3.90 5.32
CA ALA A 106 -6.65 2.50 5.61
C ALA A 106 -5.91 1.99 6.85
N MET A 107 -4.64 2.38 7.04
CA MET A 107 -3.88 2.02 8.24
C MET A 107 -4.41 2.72 9.49
N ILE A 108 -4.74 4.01 9.43
CA ILE A 108 -5.36 4.75 10.55
C ILE A 108 -6.68 4.07 10.95
N PHE A 109 -7.53 3.74 9.98
CA PHE A 109 -8.78 3.01 10.22
C PHE A 109 -8.53 1.66 10.90
N ALA A 110 -7.58 0.87 10.38
CA ALA A 110 -7.24 -0.44 10.91
C ALA A 110 -6.72 -0.38 12.35
N VAL A 111 -5.86 0.59 12.66
CA VAL A 111 -5.29 0.79 14.01
C VAL A 111 -6.35 1.33 14.97
N ALA A 112 -7.11 2.36 14.56
CA ALA A 112 -8.12 3.02 15.38
C ALA A 112 -9.25 2.08 15.81
N LEU A 113 -9.61 1.11 15.00
CA LEU A 113 -10.63 0.11 15.32
C LEU A 113 -10.04 -1.22 15.79
N GLY A 114 -8.93 -1.67 15.22
CA GLY A 114 -8.34 -2.97 15.52
C GLY A 114 -7.78 -3.06 16.95
N ILE A 115 -7.08 -2.05 17.43
CA ILE A 115 -6.56 -2.04 18.80
C ILE A 115 -7.69 -2.05 19.83
N PRO A 116 -8.69 -1.15 19.81
CA PRO A 116 -9.79 -1.20 20.76
C PRO A 116 -10.58 -2.52 20.68
N ALA A 117 -10.85 -3.03 19.49
CA ALA A 117 -11.53 -4.31 19.32
C ALA A 117 -10.76 -5.47 19.97
N GLY A 118 -9.44 -5.54 19.78
CA GLY A 118 -8.58 -6.54 20.42
C GLY A 118 -8.55 -6.43 21.94
N VAL A 119 -8.48 -5.20 22.48
CA VAL A 119 -8.54 -4.93 23.93
C VAL A 119 -9.87 -5.36 24.53
N VAL A 120 -11.00 -5.02 23.89
CA VAL A 120 -12.35 -5.40 24.36
C VAL A 120 -12.50 -6.92 24.32
N ALA A 121 -12.07 -7.59 23.23
CA ALA A 121 -12.11 -9.04 23.09
C ALA A 121 -11.29 -9.74 24.19
N ALA A 122 -10.07 -9.27 24.47
CA ALA A 122 -9.22 -9.83 25.53
C ALA A 122 -9.81 -9.64 26.93
N SER A 123 -10.37 -8.44 27.20
CA SER A 123 -10.95 -8.10 28.51
C SER A 123 -12.22 -8.91 28.81
N ARG A 124 -12.88 -9.46 27.80
CA ARG A 124 -14.11 -10.27 27.90
C ARG A 124 -13.92 -11.65 27.29
N ARG A 125 -12.76 -12.26 27.56
CA ARG A 125 -12.33 -13.57 27.02
C ARG A 125 -13.44 -14.63 27.12
N GLY A 126 -13.73 -15.30 26.01
CA GLY A 126 -14.76 -16.36 25.92
C GLY A 126 -16.20 -15.88 25.89
N GLY A 127 -16.45 -14.57 26.09
CA GLY A 127 -17.79 -13.98 26.04
C GLY A 127 -18.26 -13.70 24.61
N VAL A 128 -19.55 -13.29 24.48
CA VAL A 128 -20.17 -12.97 23.19
C VAL A 128 -19.39 -11.89 22.44
N TYR A 129 -18.88 -10.85 23.10
CA TYR A 129 -18.08 -9.79 22.47
C TYR A 129 -16.78 -10.31 21.88
N ASP A 130 -16.09 -11.20 22.59
CA ASP A 130 -14.86 -11.82 22.09
C ASP A 130 -15.14 -12.65 20.83
N GLN A 131 -16.14 -13.53 20.90
CA GLN A 131 -16.53 -14.37 19.78
C GLN A 131 -17.02 -13.58 18.57
N SER A 132 -17.87 -12.55 18.78
CA SER A 132 -18.38 -11.70 17.70
C SER A 132 -17.29 -10.89 17.03
N LEU A 133 -16.41 -10.21 17.81
CA LEU A 133 -15.32 -9.40 17.24
C LEU A 133 -14.31 -10.27 16.49
N MET A 134 -13.96 -11.44 17.02
CA MET A 134 -13.04 -12.35 16.33
C MET A 134 -13.69 -13.02 15.11
N GLY A 135 -14.98 -13.34 15.19
CA GLY A 135 -15.75 -13.85 14.05
C GLY A 135 -15.83 -12.84 12.92
N LEU A 136 -16.18 -11.59 13.21
CA LEU A 136 -16.19 -10.49 12.22
C LEU A 136 -14.80 -10.24 11.62
N ALA A 137 -13.76 -10.23 12.45
CA ALA A 137 -12.39 -10.08 11.98
C ALA A 137 -11.97 -11.23 11.04
N LEU A 138 -12.32 -12.48 11.38
CA LEU A 138 -12.03 -13.64 10.56
C LEU A 138 -12.80 -13.59 9.23
N THR A 139 -14.07 -13.23 9.27
CA THR A 139 -14.91 -13.06 8.07
C THR A 139 -14.30 -12.00 7.14
N GLY A 140 -13.99 -10.80 7.66
CA GLY A 140 -13.38 -9.74 6.87
C GLY A 140 -12.00 -10.11 6.29
N TYR A 141 -11.20 -10.89 7.03
CA TYR A 141 -9.91 -11.40 6.54
C TYR A 141 -10.07 -12.43 5.42
N SER A 142 -11.12 -13.24 5.45
CA SER A 142 -11.36 -14.33 4.51
C SER A 142 -12.04 -13.88 3.21
N MET A 143 -12.62 -12.69 3.19
CA MET A 143 -13.28 -12.15 2.00
C MET A 143 -12.26 -11.65 0.97
N PRO A 144 -12.41 -12.02 -0.33
CA PRO A 144 -11.63 -11.39 -1.39
C PRO A 144 -11.90 -9.87 -1.43
N ILE A 145 -10.83 -9.06 -1.47
CA ILE A 145 -10.91 -7.58 -1.43
C ILE A 145 -11.87 -7.06 -2.49
N PHE A 146 -11.81 -7.57 -3.72
CA PHE A 146 -12.66 -7.12 -4.82
C PHE A 146 -14.14 -7.41 -4.55
N TRP A 147 -14.47 -8.57 -4.02
CA TRP A 147 -15.84 -8.96 -3.71
C TRP A 147 -16.41 -8.10 -2.58
N TRP A 148 -15.61 -7.87 -1.53
CA TRP A 148 -15.97 -6.99 -0.42
C TRP A 148 -16.25 -5.56 -0.89
N GLY A 149 -15.38 -5.01 -1.76
CA GLY A 149 -15.55 -3.69 -2.35
C GLY A 149 -16.85 -3.56 -3.15
N LEU A 150 -17.17 -4.54 -4.00
CA LEU A 150 -18.39 -4.53 -4.82
C LEU A 150 -19.66 -4.62 -3.96
N ILE A 151 -19.64 -5.43 -2.89
CA ILE A 151 -20.79 -5.51 -1.96
C ILE A 151 -21.00 -4.18 -1.24
N LEU A 152 -19.92 -3.55 -0.76
CA LEU A 152 -20.05 -2.26 -0.09
C LEU A 152 -20.55 -1.16 -1.04
N ILE A 153 -20.08 -1.12 -2.30
CA ILE A 153 -20.62 -0.22 -3.32
C ILE A 153 -22.11 -0.47 -3.52
N LEU A 154 -22.52 -1.73 -3.69
CA LEU A 154 -23.92 -2.09 -3.89
C LEU A 154 -24.81 -1.61 -2.74
N ILE A 155 -24.39 -1.86 -1.51
CA ILE A 155 -25.19 -1.52 -0.34
C ILE A 155 -25.10 -0.02 -0.02
N MET A 156 -23.90 0.52 0.15
CA MET A 156 -23.71 1.88 0.67
C MET A 156 -23.90 2.97 -0.38
N SER A 157 -23.48 2.72 -1.62
CA SER A 157 -23.58 3.72 -2.69
C SER A 157 -24.87 3.58 -3.49
N ASN A 158 -25.21 2.37 -3.98
CA ASN A 158 -26.34 2.19 -4.88
C ASN A 158 -27.68 2.06 -4.14
N THR A 159 -27.71 1.39 -2.98
CA THR A 159 -28.99 1.17 -2.26
C THR A 159 -29.26 2.26 -1.24
N LEU A 160 -28.26 2.59 -0.40
CA LEU A 160 -28.43 3.56 0.69
C LEU A 160 -28.04 4.98 0.31
N HIS A 161 -27.38 5.20 -0.83
CA HIS A 161 -26.92 6.50 -1.32
C HIS A 161 -26.10 7.29 -0.27
N LEU A 162 -25.34 6.59 0.59
CA LEU A 162 -24.55 7.19 1.66
C LEU A 162 -23.16 7.64 1.20
N THR A 163 -22.62 7.01 0.16
CA THR A 163 -21.25 7.27 -0.32
C THR A 163 -21.20 7.29 -1.84
N PRO A 164 -20.25 8.00 -2.45
CA PRO A 164 -19.99 7.92 -3.88
C PRO A 164 -19.54 6.51 -4.30
N VAL A 165 -19.75 6.18 -5.58
CA VAL A 165 -19.34 4.88 -6.15
C VAL A 165 -17.84 4.83 -6.43
N SER A 166 -17.25 5.95 -6.91
CA SER A 166 -15.89 5.99 -7.45
C SER A 166 -15.30 7.39 -7.49
N GLY A 167 -13.99 7.48 -7.73
CA GLY A 167 -13.28 8.76 -7.81
C GLY A 167 -12.76 9.25 -6.47
N ARG A 168 -12.15 10.45 -6.46
CA ARG A 168 -11.58 11.08 -5.23
C ARG A 168 -12.37 12.31 -4.78
N VAL A 169 -13.09 12.93 -5.71
CA VAL A 169 -13.92 14.12 -5.50
C VAL A 169 -14.88 14.24 -6.68
N ASP A 170 -16.02 14.89 -6.48
CA ASP A 170 -16.95 15.23 -7.54
C ASP A 170 -16.40 16.40 -8.38
N LEU A 171 -15.76 16.07 -9.50
CA LEU A 171 -15.12 17.04 -10.40
C LEU A 171 -16.12 18.00 -11.11
N ILE A 172 -17.41 17.70 -11.07
CA ILE A 172 -18.46 18.57 -11.62
C ILE A 172 -18.73 19.72 -10.63
N LYS A 173 -18.72 19.41 -9.32
CA LYS A 173 -18.98 20.38 -8.27
C LYS A 173 -17.72 21.13 -7.82
N PHE A 174 -16.57 20.44 -7.79
CA PHE A 174 -15.33 20.96 -7.25
C PHE A 174 -14.20 20.75 -8.24
N TYR A 175 -13.77 21.83 -8.85
CA TYR A 175 -12.61 21.82 -9.74
C TYR A 175 -11.50 22.68 -9.17
N TYR A 176 -10.34 22.07 -8.93
CA TYR A 176 -9.10 22.75 -8.52
C TYR A 176 -7.87 21.98 -9.00
N GLU A 177 -6.81 22.69 -9.27
CA GLU A 177 -5.54 22.08 -9.63
C GLU A 177 -4.89 21.47 -8.38
N PRO A 178 -4.39 20.23 -8.45
CA PRO A 178 -3.69 19.61 -7.34
C PRO A 178 -2.37 20.32 -7.08
N VAL A 179 -2.11 20.68 -5.81
CA VAL A 179 -0.86 21.31 -5.36
C VAL A 179 0.08 20.26 -4.77
N THR A 180 -0.44 19.40 -3.92
CA THR A 180 0.33 18.37 -3.22
C THR A 180 0.11 16.97 -3.77
N GLY A 181 -0.99 16.77 -4.51
CA GLY A 181 -1.49 15.47 -4.96
C GLY A 181 -2.26 14.68 -3.89
N PHE A 182 -2.25 15.12 -2.62
CA PHE A 182 -3.09 14.58 -1.55
C PHE A 182 -4.46 15.29 -1.59
N MET A 183 -5.51 14.55 -1.94
CA MET A 183 -6.83 15.14 -2.18
C MET A 183 -7.41 15.82 -0.94
N LEU A 184 -7.22 15.26 0.26
CA LEU A 184 -7.68 15.88 1.51
C LEU A 184 -7.00 17.22 1.76
N ILE A 185 -5.68 17.32 1.48
CA ILE A 185 -4.92 18.55 1.64
C ILE A 185 -5.31 19.56 0.56
N ASP A 186 -5.34 19.11 -0.69
CA ASP A 186 -5.64 19.97 -1.84
C ASP A 186 -7.07 20.52 -1.78
N SER A 187 -8.04 19.72 -1.29
CA SER A 187 -9.41 20.16 -1.07
C SER A 187 -9.52 21.25 0.01
N LEU A 188 -8.68 21.19 1.06
CA LEU A 188 -8.58 22.26 2.06
C LEU A 188 -7.94 23.51 1.49
N LEU A 189 -6.86 23.35 0.72
CA LEU A 189 -6.12 24.47 0.10
C LEU A 189 -6.95 25.17 -0.98
N SER A 190 -7.87 24.47 -1.63
CA SER A 190 -8.76 25.04 -2.67
C SER A 190 -9.67 26.14 -2.16
N GLY A 191 -9.94 26.19 -0.85
CA GLY A 191 -10.87 27.14 -0.25
C GLY A 191 -12.34 26.93 -0.65
N GLN A 192 -12.66 25.91 -1.45
CA GLN A 192 -14.04 25.63 -1.90
C GLN A 192 -14.84 24.97 -0.80
N LYS A 193 -15.91 25.63 -0.36
CA LYS A 193 -16.79 25.11 0.70
C LYS A 193 -17.40 23.77 0.31
N GLY A 194 -17.15 22.75 1.11
CA GLY A 194 -17.67 21.39 0.91
C GLY A 194 -16.73 20.44 0.21
N ALA A 195 -15.68 20.90 -0.50
CA ALA A 195 -14.73 20.05 -1.22
C ALA A 195 -14.03 19.04 -0.29
N PHE A 196 -13.62 19.46 0.90
CA PHE A 196 -13.01 18.57 1.89
C PHE A 196 -13.94 17.42 2.31
N TRP A 197 -15.19 17.72 2.61
CA TRP A 197 -16.16 16.70 3.03
C TRP A 197 -16.52 15.76 1.87
N ASP A 198 -16.57 16.28 0.66
CA ASP A 198 -16.78 15.46 -0.53
C ASP A 198 -15.58 14.48 -0.73
N ALA A 199 -14.36 14.97 -0.62
CA ALA A 199 -13.15 14.14 -0.66
C ALA A 199 -13.15 13.06 0.45
N VAL A 200 -13.56 13.41 1.67
CA VAL A 200 -13.72 12.44 2.77
C VAL A 200 -14.75 11.38 2.42
N HIS A 201 -15.91 11.75 1.85
CA HIS A 201 -16.95 10.79 1.46
C HIS A 201 -16.45 9.81 0.40
N HIS A 202 -15.68 10.26 -0.59
CA HIS A 202 -15.07 9.39 -1.60
C HIS A 202 -14.04 8.43 -1.00
N LEU A 203 -13.38 8.81 0.09
CA LEU A 203 -12.34 8.03 0.73
C LEU A 203 -12.88 6.93 1.67
N ILE A 204 -14.13 7.04 2.17
CA ILE A 204 -14.71 6.13 3.17
C ILE A 204 -14.67 4.67 2.71
N LEU A 205 -15.30 4.33 1.60
CA LEU A 205 -15.40 2.94 1.14
C LEU A 205 -14.04 2.34 0.76
N PRO A 206 -13.19 3.01 -0.04
CA PRO A 206 -11.85 2.51 -0.33
C PRO A 206 -11.03 2.26 0.94
N THR A 207 -11.11 3.14 1.94
CA THR A 207 -10.45 3.01 3.24
C THR A 207 -10.92 1.77 4.01
N ILE A 208 -12.25 1.55 4.08
CA ILE A 208 -12.82 0.38 4.76
C ILE A 208 -12.38 -0.90 4.07
N VAL A 209 -12.48 -0.96 2.74
CA VAL A 209 -12.14 -2.15 1.96
C VAL A 209 -10.66 -2.51 2.13
N LEU A 210 -9.77 -1.55 1.92
CA LEU A 210 -8.33 -1.77 2.02
C LEU A 210 -7.89 -2.03 3.46
N GLY A 211 -8.51 -1.35 4.43
CA GLY A 211 -8.19 -1.44 5.86
C GLY A 211 -8.76 -2.67 6.59
N THR A 212 -9.71 -3.41 6.00
CA THR A 212 -10.37 -4.55 6.66
C THR A 212 -9.39 -5.67 7.01
N VAL A 213 -8.49 -6.04 6.11
CA VAL A 213 -7.49 -7.10 6.35
C VAL A 213 -6.51 -6.71 7.47
N PRO A 214 -5.83 -5.55 7.41
CA PRO A 214 -4.98 -5.10 8.51
C PRO A 214 -5.73 -4.97 9.84
N LEU A 215 -6.98 -4.46 9.84
CA LEU A 215 -7.81 -4.36 11.03
C LEU A 215 -7.97 -5.72 11.71
N ALA A 216 -8.31 -6.76 10.95
CA ALA A 216 -8.49 -8.10 11.46
C ALA A 216 -7.19 -8.68 12.07
N VAL A 217 -6.06 -8.44 11.41
CA VAL A 217 -4.74 -8.90 11.88
C VAL A 217 -4.34 -8.16 13.16
N ILE A 218 -4.51 -6.83 13.19
CA ILE A 218 -4.21 -5.99 14.35
C ILE A 218 -5.09 -6.34 15.54
N ALA A 219 -6.41 -6.52 15.34
CA ALA A 219 -7.35 -6.88 16.40
C ALA A 219 -6.98 -8.23 17.04
N ARG A 220 -6.68 -9.24 16.22
CA ARG A 220 -6.28 -10.58 16.68
C ARG A 220 -4.96 -10.55 17.42
N MET A 221 -3.96 -9.82 16.91
CA MET A 221 -2.67 -9.69 17.56
C MET A 221 -2.77 -8.95 18.89
N THR A 222 -3.54 -7.85 18.92
CA THR A 222 -3.80 -7.10 20.16
C THR A 222 -4.48 -7.99 21.19
N ARG A 223 -5.50 -8.77 20.78
CA ARG A 223 -6.16 -9.72 21.68
C ARG A 223 -5.19 -10.74 22.28
N SER A 224 -4.38 -11.38 21.43
CA SER A 224 -3.42 -12.40 21.88
C SER A 224 -2.42 -11.83 22.88
N SER A 225 -1.78 -10.71 22.53
CA SER A 225 -0.80 -10.04 23.37
C SER A 225 -1.40 -9.52 24.69
N MET A 226 -2.63 -9.02 24.64
CA MET A 226 -3.34 -8.60 25.85
C MET A 226 -3.62 -9.76 26.79
N LEU A 227 -4.02 -10.93 26.26
CA LEU A 227 -4.27 -12.12 27.10
C LEU A 227 -2.99 -12.59 27.81
N GLU A 228 -1.86 -12.64 27.11
CA GLU A 228 -0.55 -12.97 27.71
C GLU A 228 -0.20 -12.00 28.83
N VAL A 229 -0.26 -10.70 28.54
CA VAL A 229 0.13 -9.66 29.49
C VAL A 229 -0.80 -9.61 30.73
N LEU A 230 -2.09 -9.85 30.55
CA LEU A 230 -3.06 -9.85 31.65
C LEU A 230 -2.85 -11.01 32.66
N GLU A 231 -2.11 -12.05 32.30
CA GLU A 231 -1.73 -13.17 33.17
C GLU A 231 -0.41 -12.94 33.91
N GLU A 232 0.36 -11.89 33.61
CA GLU A 232 1.63 -11.54 34.23
C GLU A 232 1.51 -11.13 35.72
N ASP A 233 2.53 -11.45 36.52
CA ASP A 233 2.57 -11.21 37.98
C ASP A 233 2.45 -9.75 38.36
N TYR A 234 3.01 -8.82 37.57
CA TYR A 234 2.89 -7.41 37.85
C TYR A 234 1.44 -6.89 37.69
N VAL A 235 0.64 -7.52 36.83
CA VAL A 235 -0.79 -7.22 36.67
C VAL A 235 -1.56 -7.76 37.89
N ARG A 236 -1.22 -8.95 38.38
CA ARG A 236 -1.79 -9.50 39.63
C ARG A 236 -1.49 -8.59 40.81
N THR A 237 -0.24 -8.11 40.91
CA THR A 237 0.17 -7.15 41.94
C THR A 237 -0.61 -5.84 41.86
N ALA A 238 -0.82 -5.31 40.65
CA ALA A 238 -1.63 -4.11 40.44
C ALA A 238 -3.09 -4.29 40.91
N ARG A 239 -3.70 -5.46 40.64
CA ARG A 239 -5.03 -5.81 41.16
C ARG A 239 -5.07 -5.89 42.67
N ALA A 240 -4.06 -6.55 43.29
CA ALA A 240 -3.95 -6.66 44.75
C ALA A 240 -3.81 -5.29 45.45
N LYS A 241 -3.19 -4.31 44.77
CA LYS A 241 -3.08 -2.92 45.23
C LYS A 241 -4.36 -2.10 45.04
N GLY A 242 -5.45 -2.69 44.55
CA GLY A 242 -6.74 -2.02 44.37
C GLY A 242 -6.84 -1.08 43.16
N LEU A 243 -5.97 -1.18 42.16
CA LEU A 243 -6.08 -0.37 40.97
C LEU A 243 -7.35 -0.74 40.20
N SER A 244 -8.00 0.29 39.61
CA SER A 244 -9.19 0.09 38.77
C SER A 244 -8.87 -0.72 37.50
N SER A 245 -9.81 -1.52 37.04
CA SER A 245 -9.70 -2.31 35.82
C SER A 245 -9.29 -1.45 34.60
N TYR A 246 -9.80 -0.22 34.49
CA TYR A 246 -9.44 0.73 33.42
C TYR A 246 -7.93 1.05 33.44
N ARG A 247 -7.35 1.32 34.62
CA ARG A 247 -5.91 1.59 34.73
C ARG A 247 -5.07 0.34 34.45
N ILE A 248 -5.52 -0.82 34.93
CA ILE A 248 -4.82 -2.09 34.70
C ILE A 248 -4.79 -2.41 33.19
N VAL A 249 -5.94 -2.40 32.53
CA VAL A 249 -6.06 -2.75 31.10
C VAL A 249 -5.44 -1.67 30.21
N GLY A 250 -5.86 -0.40 30.39
CA GLY A 250 -5.51 0.68 29.46
C GLY A 250 -4.08 1.21 29.62
N VAL A 251 -3.50 1.15 30.83
CA VAL A 251 -2.17 1.71 31.07
C VAL A 251 -1.12 0.61 31.27
N HIS A 252 -1.36 -0.33 32.19
CA HIS A 252 -0.34 -1.32 32.54
C HIS A 252 -0.24 -2.47 31.55
N ALA A 253 -1.38 -3.03 31.11
CA ALA A 253 -1.37 -4.16 30.19
C ALA A 253 -1.17 -3.70 28.73
N LEU A 254 -1.95 -2.72 28.26
CA LEU A 254 -1.92 -2.28 26.87
C LEU A 254 -0.53 -1.82 26.44
N ARG A 255 0.16 -1.03 27.26
CA ARG A 255 1.50 -0.53 26.95
C ARG A 255 2.49 -1.65 26.59
N ASN A 256 2.43 -2.76 27.32
CA ASN A 256 3.31 -3.91 27.05
C ASN A 256 2.80 -4.78 25.90
N ALA A 257 1.48 -4.94 25.80
CA ALA A 257 0.84 -5.68 24.72
C ALA A 257 1.00 -5.02 23.34
N LEU A 258 1.22 -3.69 23.28
CA LEU A 258 1.45 -2.98 22.02
C LEU A 258 2.80 -3.29 21.37
N ILE A 259 3.79 -3.82 22.07
CA ILE A 259 5.12 -4.10 21.49
C ILE A 259 5.04 -5.01 20.27
N PRO A 260 4.44 -6.23 20.32
CA PRO A 260 4.27 -7.07 19.15
C PRO A 260 3.24 -6.51 18.15
N VAL A 261 2.25 -5.75 18.63
CA VAL A 261 1.22 -5.13 17.77
C VAL A 261 1.86 -4.10 16.83
N VAL A 262 2.74 -3.23 17.32
CA VAL A 262 3.47 -2.25 16.50
C VAL A 262 4.31 -2.96 15.43
N THR A 263 4.89 -4.11 15.75
CA THR A 263 5.61 -4.95 14.78
C THR A 263 4.68 -5.38 13.63
N VAL A 264 3.51 -5.87 13.97
CA VAL A 264 2.50 -6.29 12.98
C VAL A 264 2.01 -5.10 12.15
N ILE A 265 1.73 -3.95 12.77
CA ILE A 265 1.32 -2.73 12.05
C ILE A 265 2.35 -2.38 10.96
N GLY A 266 3.64 -2.40 11.31
CA GLY A 266 4.67 -2.09 10.33
C GLY A 266 4.75 -3.09 9.17
N LEU A 267 4.61 -4.40 9.43
CA LEU A 267 4.55 -5.41 8.37
C LEU A 267 3.35 -5.20 7.44
N GLN A 268 2.21 -4.73 7.97
CA GLN A 268 1.01 -4.48 7.19
C GLN A 268 1.15 -3.26 6.26
N ILE A 269 1.98 -2.26 6.58
CA ILE A 269 2.16 -1.07 5.73
C ILE A 269 2.70 -1.45 4.34
N GLY A 270 3.72 -2.31 4.29
CA GLY A 270 4.26 -2.79 3.01
C GLY A 270 3.23 -3.58 2.20
N GLY A 271 2.43 -4.43 2.87
CA GLY A 271 1.35 -5.19 2.24
C GLY A 271 0.22 -4.32 1.69
N LEU A 272 -0.10 -3.21 2.35
CA LEU A 272 -1.14 -2.28 1.89
C LEU A 272 -0.77 -1.59 0.58
N LEU A 273 0.48 -1.16 0.41
CA LEU A 273 0.94 -0.54 -0.84
C LEU A 273 0.81 -1.52 -2.03
N ALA A 274 1.11 -2.80 -1.80
CA ALA A 274 0.91 -3.83 -2.82
C ALA A 274 -0.59 -4.18 -3.02
N GLY A 275 -1.38 -4.17 -1.94
CA GLY A 275 -2.81 -4.51 -1.96
C GLY A 275 -3.71 -3.39 -2.49
N ALA A 276 -3.23 -2.17 -2.56
CA ALA A 276 -4.00 -1.02 -3.04
C ALA A 276 -4.48 -1.16 -4.49
N VAL A 277 -3.74 -1.92 -5.34
CA VAL A 277 -4.02 -2.08 -6.78
C VAL A 277 -5.47 -2.46 -7.07
N LEU A 278 -5.99 -3.47 -6.39
CA LEU A 278 -7.38 -3.92 -6.59
C LEU A 278 -8.40 -2.89 -6.09
N THR A 279 -8.16 -2.29 -4.94
CA THR A 279 -9.03 -1.25 -4.39
C THR A 279 -9.07 -0.02 -5.28
N GLU A 280 -7.92 0.44 -5.77
CA GLU A 280 -7.83 1.56 -6.70
C GLU A 280 -8.57 1.29 -8.00
N THR A 281 -8.46 0.07 -8.52
CA THR A 281 -9.17 -0.33 -9.75
C THR A 281 -10.68 -0.33 -9.57
N ILE A 282 -11.18 -0.92 -8.47
CA ILE A 282 -12.62 -1.05 -8.19
C ILE A 282 -13.26 0.32 -7.99
N PHE A 283 -12.63 1.18 -7.18
CA PHE A 283 -13.15 2.50 -6.87
C PHE A 283 -12.73 3.58 -7.89
N SER A 284 -12.09 3.18 -8.99
CA SER A 284 -11.53 4.13 -9.98
C SER A 284 -10.65 5.21 -9.33
N TRP A 285 -9.95 4.85 -8.27
CA TRP A 285 -9.02 5.72 -7.57
C TRP A 285 -7.77 5.94 -8.42
N PRO A 286 -7.40 7.17 -8.77
CA PRO A 286 -6.30 7.44 -9.69
C PRO A 286 -4.93 7.30 -8.99
N GLY A 287 -4.62 6.09 -8.57
CA GLY A 287 -3.35 5.74 -7.95
C GLY A 287 -2.42 4.95 -8.86
N VAL A 288 -1.25 4.62 -8.34
CA VAL A 288 -0.19 3.91 -9.08
C VAL A 288 -0.61 2.48 -9.44
N GLY A 289 -1.38 1.81 -8.58
CA GLY A 289 -1.86 0.45 -8.83
C GLY A 289 -2.82 0.38 -10.02
N LYS A 290 -3.81 1.27 -10.08
CA LYS A 290 -4.73 1.38 -11.22
C LYS A 290 -3.97 1.71 -12.50
N TRP A 291 -3.04 2.66 -12.44
CA TRP A 291 -2.19 3.02 -13.59
C TRP A 291 -1.41 1.82 -14.13
N LEU A 292 -0.87 0.95 -13.25
CA LEU A 292 -0.21 -0.29 -13.70
C LEU A 292 -1.18 -1.25 -14.39
N VAL A 293 -2.38 -1.45 -13.84
CA VAL A 293 -3.41 -2.32 -14.46
C VAL A 293 -3.81 -1.78 -15.85
N GLU A 294 -4.00 -0.47 -15.97
CA GLU A 294 -4.28 0.16 -17.27
C GLU A 294 -3.10 0.02 -18.24
N SER A 295 -1.86 0.12 -17.76
CA SER A 295 -0.66 -0.06 -18.58
C SER A 295 -0.54 -1.48 -19.14
N ILE A 296 -1.01 -2.51 -18.38
CA ILE A 296 -1.13 -3.89 -18.90
C ILE A 296 -2.10 -3.93 -20.09
N GLY A 297 -3.30 -3.38 -19.90
CA GLY A 297 -4.32 -3.36 -20.96
C GLY A 297 -3.88 -2.62 -22.22
N ARG A 298 -3.11 -1.55 -22.07
CA ARG A 298 -2.56 -0.72 -23.15
C ARG A 298 -1.24 -1.23 -23.71
N ARG A 299 -0.68 -2.31 -23.13
CA ARG A 299 0.65 -2.87 -23.48
C ARG A 299 1.79 -1.84 -23.41
N ASP A 300 1.72 -0.94 -22.44
CA ASP A 300 2.78 0.04 -22.19
C ASP A 300 3.89 -0.60 -21.34
N TYR A 301 4.75 -1.35 -22.00
CA TYR A 301 5.82 -2.11 -21.34
C TYR A 301 6.81 -1.26 -20.55
N PRO A 302 7.28 -0.08 -21.03
CA PRO A 302 8.13 0.77 -20.22
C PRO A 302 7.42 1.24 -18.94
N ALA A 303 6.13 1.64 -19.03
CA ALA A 303 5.35 2.05 -17.86
C ALA A 303 5.19 0.90 -16.85
N LEU A 304 4.96 -0.32 -17.33
CA LEU A 304 4.91 -1.51 -16.47
C LEU A 304 6.27 -1.77 -15.79
N GLN A 305 7.35 -1.78 -16.55
CA GLN A 305 8.68 -2.07 -16.04
C GLN A 305 9.14 -1.04 -15.02
N GLY A 306 9.08 0.23 -15.38
CA GLY A 306 9.48 1.32 -14.49
C GLY A 306 8.54 1.46 -13.30
N GLY A 307 7.22 1.31 -13.51
CA GLY A 307 6.22 1.43 -12.45
C GLY A 307 6.33 0.31 -11.40
N ILE A 308 6.47 -0.95 -11.81
CA ILE A 308 6.70 -2.07 -10.90
C ILE A 308 7.98 -1.86 -10.09
N LEU A 309 9.05 -1.40 -10.75
CA LEU A 309 10.32 -1.14 -10.07
C LEU A 309 10.21 0.00 -9.06
N LEU A 310 9.52 1.09 -9.41
CA LEU A 310 9.28 2.23 -8.51
C LEU A 310 8.43 1.85 -7.31
N ILE A 311 7.33 1.09 -7.50
CA ILE A 311 6.54 0.57 -6.37
C ILE A 311 7.40 -0.32 -5.49
N SER A 312 8.18 -1.23 -6.07
CA SER A 312 9.05 -2.12 -5.32
C SER A 312 10.10 -1.35 -4.51
N ALA A 313 10.71 -0.33 -5.12
CA ALA A 313 11.64 0.56 -4.42
C ALA A 313 10.97 1.27 -3.24
N MET A 314 9.74 1.76 -3.42
CA MET A 314 8.98 2.42 -2.34
C MET A 314 8.60 1.44 -1.23
N VAL A 315 8.17 0.21 -1.56
CA VAL A 315 7.89 -0.83 -0.56
C VAL A 315 9.15 -1.17 0.24
N ILE A 316 10.28 -1.32 -0.43
CA ILE A 316 11.58 -1.56 0.21
C ILE A 316 11.96 -0.39 1.12
N PHE A 317 11.79 0.84 0.65
CA PHE A 317 12.08 2.06 1.43
C PHE A 317 11.19 2.17 2.67
N VAL A 318 9.89 1.93 2.53
CA VAL A 318 8.94 1.92 3.66
C VAL A 318 9.30 0.82 4.66
N ASN A 319 9.61 -0.40 4.20
CA ASN A 319 10.04 -1.48 5.08
C ASN A 319 11.33 -1.14 5.82
N LEU A 320 12.29 -0.46 5.16
CA LEU A 320 13.51 0.01 5.82
C LEU A 320 13.20 1.04 6.93
N ILE A 321 12.29 1.98 6.69
CA ILE A 321 11.83 2.95 7.71
C ILE A 321 11.19 2.20 8.88
N VAL A 322 10.30 1.26 8.61
CA VAL A 322 9.63 0.43 9.62
C VAL A 322 10.65 -0.35 10.46
N ASP A 323 11.65 -0.96 9.82
CA ASP A 323 12.74 -1.67 10.51
C ASP A 323 13.58 -0.75 11.42
N LEU A 324 13.85 0.48 10.97
CA LEU A 324 14.54 1.49 11.78
C LEU A 324 13.71 1.92 12.99
N LEU A 325 12.41 2.14 12.81
CA LEU A 325 11.48 2.45 13.90
C LEU A 325 11.42 1.30 14.91
N TYR A 326 11.43 0.04 14.47
CA TYR A 326 11.54 -1.11 15.37
C TYR A 326 12.82 -1.10 16.17
N GLY A 327 13.95 -0.82 15.54
CA GLY A 327 15.23 -0.70 16.23
C GLY A 327 15.26 0.41 17.30
N LEU A 328 14.39 1.44 17.15
CA LEU A 328 14.21 2.50 18.16
C LEU A 328 13.29 2.05 19.31
N ILE A 329 12.16 1.41 18.98
CA ILE A 329 11.12 1.01 19.96
C ILE A 329 11.60 -0.19 20.80
N ASN A 330 12.28 -1.16 20.19
CA ASN A 330 12.74 -2.37 20.87
C ASN A 330 14.27 -2.51 20.82
N PRO A 331 15.01 -2.02 21.86
CA PRO A 331 16.48 -2.09 21.88
C PRO A 331 17.03 -3.51 21.92
N ARG A 332 16.24 -4.52 22.28
CA ARG A 332 16.69 -5.94 22.31
C ARG A 332 16.97 -6.48 20.90
N ILE A 333 16.30 -5.97 19.87
CA ILE A 333 16.52 -6.37 18.47
C ILE A 333 17.89 -5.89 17.95
N ARG A 334 18.47 -4.85 18.55
CA ARG A 334 19.79 -4.31 18.16
C ARG A 334 20.94 -5.28 18.44
N HIS A 335 20.76 -6.22 19.35
CA HIS A 335 21.78 -7.15 19.84
C HIS A 335 21.51 -8.60 19.41
N ALA A 336 20.40 -8.88 18.74
CA ALA A 336 20.19 -10.18 18.12
C ALA A 336 21.18 -10.34 16.95
N LYS A 337 22.07 -11.35 17.09
CA LYS A 337 23.17 -11.67 16.18
C LYS A 337 22.67 -12.12 14.81
#